data_90ed9522ded81a2e111ae487bf5ea724
#
_entry.id   90ed9522ded81a2e111ae487bf5ea724
#
_cell.length_a   1.000
_cell.length_b   1.000
_cell.length_c   1.000
_cell.angle_alpha   90.00
_cell.angle_beta   90.00
_cell.angle_gamma   90.00
#
_symmetry.space_group_name_H-M   'P 1'
#
loop_
_entity.id
_entity.type
_entity.pdbx_description
1 polymer ?
#
loop_
_entity_poly.entity_id
_entity_poly.type
_entity_poly.pdbx_seq_one_letter_code
_entity_poly.pdbx_strand_id
1 'polypeptide(L)'
;MSIRLEELKDIDFSDVAEGELEPIHPGKILLEDFLRPMGITQYRLAKEIGVQQRRIGEIVAGKRSITPDTGLRLSRYFGLNDGFWVGLQADYDMAVTRESLRDVLADIQPVATLR
;
A
#
# COMPACT_ATOMS: atom_id res chain seq x y z
N MET A 1 -3.71 18.66 12.49
CA MET A 1 -4.37 19.14 11.32
C MET A 1 -3.70 18.59 10.09
N SER A 2 -4.48 18.25 9.14
CA SER A 2 -3.91 17.69 7.96
C SER A 2 -3.17 18.74 7.15
N ILE A 3 -2.35 18.26 6.25
CA ILE A 3 -1.65 19.13 5.34
C ILE A 3 -2.65 19.75 4.41
N ARG A 4 -2.55 21.04 4.24
CA ARG A 4 -3.44 21.72 3.34
C ARG A 4 -2.99 21.50 1.91
N LEU A 5 -3.91 21.66 1.00
CA LEU A 5 -3.63 21.43 -0.39
C LEU A 5 -2.52 22.33 -0.90
N GLU A 6 -2.49 23.56 -0.44
CA GLU A 6 -1.42 24.46 -0.85
C GLU A 6 -0.07 23.95 -0.42
N GLU A 7 -0.01 23.38 0.78
CA GLU A 7 1.25 22.86 1.27
C GLU A 7 1.71 21.68 0.44
N LEU A 8 0.76 20.87 -0.01
CA LEU A 8 1.12 19.75 -0.88
C LEU A 8 1.67 20.24 -2.21
N LYS A 9 1.11 21.33 -2.72
CA LYS A 9 1.61 21.85 -3.96
C LYS A 9 3.01 22.41 -3.85
N ASP A 10 3.40 22.82 -2.67
CA ASP A 10 4.74 23.34 -2.45
C ASP A 10 5.77 22.26 -2.32
N ILE A 11 5.35 21.03 -2.15
CA ILE A 11 6.29 19.92 -2.06
C ILE A 11 6.75 19.56 -3.45
N ASP A 12 8.05 19.42 -3.59
CA ASP A 12 8.61 19.04 -4.86
C ASP A 12 8.53 17.55 -5.02
N PHE A 13 7.43 17.09 -5.57
CA PHE A 13 7.21 15.67 -5.73
C PHE A 13 8.16 15.04 -6.73
N SER A 14 8.73 15.82 -7.64
CA SER A 14 9.65 15.21 -8.56
C SER A 14 10.94 14.80 -7.87
N ASP A 15 11.39 15.54 -6.87
CA ASP A 15 12.53 15.11 -6.07
C ASP A 15 12.23 13.81 -5.35
N VAL A 16 11.06 13.74 -4.76
CA VAL A 16 10.66 12.54 -4.04
C VAL A 16 10.49 11.38 -4.99
N ALA A 17 9.89 11.64 -6.14
CA ALA A 17 9.60 10.60 -7.11
C ALA A 17 10.86 10.03 -7.73
N GLU A 18 11.98 10.68 -7.57
CA GLU A 18 13.21 10.23 -8.18
C GLU A 18 13.96 9.23 -7.32
N GLY A 19 13.27 8.55 -6.44
CA GLY A 19 13.87 7.43 -5.77
C GLY A 19 14.26 7.63 -4.34
N GLU A 20 14.10 8.83 -3.81
CA GLU A 20 14.41 9.01 -2.40
C GLU A 20 13.36 8.43 -1.49
N LEU A 21 12.16 8.28 -2.00
CA LEU A 21 11.05 7.80 -1.19
C LEU A 21 10.83 6.34 -1.46
N GLU A 22 10.99 5.54 -0.43
CA GLU A 22 10.78 4.11 -0.58
C GLU A 22 9.31 3.78 -0.55
N PRO A 23 8.88 2.81 -1.33
CA PRO A 23 7.49 2.38 -1.27
C PRO A 23 7.16 1.83 0.11
N ILE A 24 5.96 2.08 0.56
CA ILE A 24 5.52 1.63 1.86
C ILE A 24 4.57 0.46 1.68
N HIS A 25 4.93 -0.67 2.28
CA HIS A 25 4.09 -1.87 2.21
C HIS A 25 2.79 -1.61 2.97
N PRO A 26 1.64 -2.07 2.43
CA PRO A 26 0.36 -1.84 3.11
C PRO A 26 0.31 -2.39 4.52
N GLY A 27 1.10 -3.42 4.82
CA GLY A 27 1.16 -3.96 6.17
C GLY A 27 1.64 -2.94 7.18
N LYS A 28 2.54 -2.05 6.78
CA LYS A 28 2.98 -1.01 7.68
C LYS A 28 1.87 -0.01 7.94
N ILE A 29 1.10 0.30 6.91
CA ILE A 29 -0.05 1.19 7.08
C ILE A 29 -1.06 0.56 8.00
N LEU A 30 -1.32 -0.75 7.83
CA LEU A 30 -2.23 -1.47 8.70
C LEU A 30 -1.78 -1.35 10.16
N LEU A 31 -0.50 -1.57 10.41
CA LEU A 31 0.01 -1.53 11.78
C LEU A 31 0.02 -0.12 12.34
N GLU A 32 0.60 0.83 11.62
CA GLU A 32 0.87 2.14 12.18
C GLU A 32 -0.35 3.05 12.18
N ASP A 33 -1.19 2.92 11.16
CA ASP A 33 -2.29 3.86 11.01
C ASP A 33 -3.61 3.31 11.52
N PHE A 34 -3.70 2.00 11.72
CA PHE A 34 -4.95 1.39 12.16
C PHE A 34 -4.80 0.64 13.47
N LEU A 35 -3.94 -0.37 13.51
CA LEU A 35 -3.90 -1.22 14.70
C LEU A 35 -3.40 -0.48 15.94
N ARG A 36 -2.29 0.22 15.80
CA ARG A 36 -1.74 0.94 16.96
C ARG A 36 -2.64 2.04 17.46
N PRO A 37 -3.11 2.94 16.59
CA PRO A 37 -3.98 4.01 17.09
C PRO A 37 -5.27 3.49 17.70
N MET A 38 -5.80 2.38 17.17
CA MET A 38 -7.06 1.84 17.68
C MET A 38 -6.88 0.86 18.82
N GLY A 39 -5.65 0.54 19.18
CA GLY A 39 -5.40 -0.40 20.25
C GLY A 39 -5.86 -1.81 19.93
N ILE A 40 -5.79 -2.21 18.66
CA ILE A 40 -6.22 -3.52 18.22
C ILE A 40 -5.01 -4.39 18.00
N THR A 41 -4.96 -5.55 18.64
CA THR A 41 -3.86 -6.48 18.47
C THR A 41 -4.03 -7.26 17.18
N GLN A 42 -2.92 -7.81 16.70
CA GLN A 42 -2.98 -8.66 15.52
C GLN A 42 -3.85 -9.88 15.75
N TYR A 43 -3.78 -10.41 16.96
CA TYR A 43 -4.61 -11.56 17.32
C TYR A 43 -6.09 -11.21 17.23
N ARG A 44 -6.48 -10.07 17.81
CA ARG A 44 -7.87 -9.66 17.79
C ARG A 44 -8.34 -9.41 16.36
N LEU A 45 -7.53 -8.72 15.56
CA LEU A 45 -7.89 -8.48 14.17
C LEU A 45 -8.14 -9.78 13.44
N ALA A 46 -7.19 -10.71 13.55
CA ALA A 46 -7.30 -11.98 12.83
C ALA A 46 -8.57 -12.72 13.24
N LYS A 47 -8.84 -12.72 14.52
CA LYS A 47 -10.03 -13.40 15.02
C LYS A 47 -11.30 -12.77 14.48
N GLU A 48 -11.35 -11.45 14.49
CA GLU A 48 -12.58 -10.75 14.12
C GLU A 48 -12.84 -10.74 12.62
N ILE A 49 -11.81 -10.87 11.81
CA ILE A 49 -12.05 -10.97 10.37
C ILE A 49 -11.97 -12.40 9.86
N GLY A 50 -11.71 -13.35 10.75
CA GLY A 50 -11.81 -14.77 10.40
C GLY A 50 -10.64 -15.30 9.61
N VAL A 51 -9.43 -14.86 9.91
CA VAL A 51 -8.23 -15.39 9.26
C VAL A 51 -7.26 -15.83 10.34
N GLN A 52 -6.24 -16.58 9.95
CA GLN A 52 -5.23 -17.00 10.90
C GLN A 52 -4.33 -15.83 11.27
N GLN A 53 -3.91 -15.80 12.52
CA GLN A 53 -3.05 -14.73 13.01
C GLN A 53 -1.76 -14.65 12.20
N ARG A 54 -1.27 -15.80 11.77
CA ARG A 54 -0.04 -15.82 10.97
C ARG A 54 -0.17 -14.97 9.71
N ARG A 55 -1.35 -15.02 9.07
CA ARG A 55 -1.57 -14.21 7.88
C ARG A 55 -1.39 -12.73 8.19
N ILE A 56 -1.99 -12.27 9.29
CA ILE A 56 -1.86 -10.87 9.67
C ILE A 56 -0.41 -10.54 10.01
N GLY A 57 0.25 -11.42 10.75
CA GLY A 57 1.65 -11.18 11.10
C GLY A 57 2.56 -11.04 9.91
N GLU A 58 2.33 -11.88 8.89
CA GLU A 58 3.15 -11.80 7.69
C GLU A 58 2.88 -10.55 6.89
N ILE A 59 1.62 -10.12 6.86
CA ILE A 59 1.27 -8.87 6.18
C ILE A 59 1.93 -7.69 6.88
N VAL A 60 1.81 -7.64 8.19
CA VAL A 60 2.39 -6.55 8.97
C VAL A 60 3.90 -6.51 8.81
N ALA A 61 4.52 -7.67 8.69
CA ALA A 61 5.97 -7.75 8.51
C ALA A 61 6.41 -7.46 7.08
N GLY A 62 5.47 -7.21 6.17
CA GLY A 62 5.80 -6.92 4.79
C GLY A 62 6.16 -8.14 3.97
N LYS A 63 5.86 -9.33 4.49
CA LYS A 63 6.25 -10.57 3.83
C LYS A 63 5.12 -11.21 3.05
N ARG A 64 3.94 -10.65 3.11
CA ARG A 64 2.78 -11.20 2.41
C ARG A 64 1.95 -10.05 1.87
N SER A 65 1.49 -10.19 0.63
CA SER A 65 0.63 -9.19 0.02
C SER A 65 -0.79 -9.30 0.56
N ILE A 66 -1.50 -8.19 0.51
CA ILE A 66 -2.91 -8.18 0.83
C ILE A 66 -3.67 -8.55 -0.43
N THR A 67 -4.27 -9.73 -0.40
CA THR A 67 -5.07 -10.22 -1.52
C THR A 67 -6.47 -9.63 -1.45
N PRO A 68 -7.27 -9.80 -2.52
CA PRO A 68 -8.66 -9.34 -2.47
C PRO A 68 -9.44 -9.93 -1.30
N ASP A 69 -9.23 -11.21 -0.98
CA ASP A 69 -9.90 -11.83 0.14
C ASP A 69 -9.62 -11.06 1.43
N THR A 70 -8.35 -10.91 1.76
CA THR A 70 -7.97 -10.22 2.99
C THR A 70 -8.35 -8.75 2.92
N GLY A 71 -8.17 -8.13 1.75
CA GLY A 71 -8.49 -6.72 1.61
C GLY A 71 -9.95 -6.42 1.86
N LEU A 72 -10.85 -7.27 1.35
CA LEU A 72 -12.26 -7.07 1.59
C LEU A 72 -12.61 -7.22 3.06
N ARG A 73 -12.01 -8.22 3.72
CA ARG A 73 -12.27 -8.42 5.14
C ARG A 73 -11.80 -7.23 5.96
N LEU A 74 -10.61 -6.72 5.65
CA LEU A 74 -10.09 -5.56 6.35
C LEU A 74 -10.95 -4.33 6.11
N SER A 75 -11.38 -4.12 4.87
CA SER A 75 -12.19 -2.95 4.56
C SER A 75 -13.52 -2.99 5.29
N ARG A 76 -14.16 -4.16 5.35
CA ARG A 76 -15.41 -4.25 6.09
C ARG A 76 -15.20 -4.02 7.57
N TYR A 77 -14.12 -4.53 8.11
CA TYR A 77 -13.85 -4.38 9.54
C TYR A 77 -13.59 -2.92 9.90
N PHE A 78 -12.85 -2.21 9.08
CA PHE A 78 -12.51 -0.82 9.37
C PHE A 78 -13.49 0.19 8.77
N GLY A 79 -14.51 -0.28 8.07
CA GLY A 79 -15.50 0.63 7.50
C GLY A 79 -14.99 1.42 6.31
N LEU A 80 -14.14 0.82 5.51
CA LEU A 80 -13.56 1.47 4.34
C LEU A 80 -14.19 0.89 3.08
N ASN A 81 -13.94 1.54 1.93
CA ASN A 81 -14.46 0.99 0.69
C ASN A 81 -13.72 -0.31 0.37
N ASP A 82 -14.38 -1.13 -0.44
CA ASP A 82 -13.90 -2.49 -0.68
C ASP A 82 -12.52 -2.53 -1.31
N GLY A 83 -12.17 -1.56 -2.12
CA GLY A 83 -10.89 -1.58 -2.84
C GLY A 83 -9.75 -0.89 -2.12
N PHE A 84 -9.98 -0.40 -0.92
CA PHE A 84 -8.96 0.40 -0.24
C PHE A 84 -7.64 -0.34 -0.10
N TRP A 85 -7.68 -1.53 0.48
CA TRP A 85 -6.44 -2.26 0.79
C TRP A 85 -5.77 -2.83 -0.44
N VAL A 86 -6.57 -3.36 -1.38
CA VAL A 86 -5.95 -3.87 -2.62
C VAL A 86 -5.40 -2.73 -3.46
N GLY A 87 -5.97 -1.54 -3.35
CA GLY A 87 -5.41 -0.38 -4.02
C GLY A 87 -4.03 -0.02 -3.47
N LEU A 88 -3.90 -0.03 -2.15
CA LEU A 88 -2.60 0.22 -1.54
C LEU A 88 -1.58 -0.83 -1.96
N GLN A 89 -2.01 -2.10 -2.02
CA GLN A 89 -1.11 -3.17 -2.42
C GLN A 89 -0.69 -2.99 -3.88
N ALA A 90 -1.63 -2.63 -4.73
CA ALA A 90 -1.31 -2.43 -6.14
C ALA A 90 -0.31 -1.28 -6.31
N ASP A 91 -0.51 -0.20 -5.58
CA ASP A 91 0.42 0.92 -5.65
C ASP A 91 1.81 0.52 -5.22
N TYR A 92 1.90 -0.25 -4.14
CA TYR A 92 3.18 -0.74 -3.66
C TYR A 92 3.84 -1.64 -4.70
N ASP A 93 3.08 -2.59 -5.23
CA ASP A 93 3.60 -3.52 -6.22
C ASP A 93 4.08 -2.79 -7.47
N MET A 94 3.32 -1.79 -7.92
CA MET A 94 3.72 -1.01 -9.08
C MET A 94 5.02 -0.27 -8.83
N ALA A 95 5.15 0.33 -7.67
CA ALA A 95 6.36 1.11 -7.36
C ALA A 95 7.58 0.22 -7.30
N VAL A 96 7.46 -0.93 -6.63
CA VAL A 96 8.57 -1.86 -6.51
C VAL A 96 8.95 -2.43 -7.87
N THR A 97 7.95 -2.82 -8.64
CA THR A 97 8.21 -3.45 -9.95
C THR A 97 8.77 -2.43 -10.92
N ARG A 98 8.25 -1.20 -10.89
CA ARG A 98 8.76 -0.16 -11.79
C ARG A 98 10.24 0.08 -11.55
N GLU A 99 10.64 0.09 -10.29
CA GLU A 99 12.04 0.29 -9.98
C GLU A 99 12.89 -0.88 -10.45
N SER A 100 12.42 -2.10 -10.23
CA SER A 100 13.20 -3.28 -10.62
C SER A 100 13.28 -3.43 -12.13
N LEU A 101 12.31 -2.89 -12.86
CA LEU A 101 12.27 -2.99 -14.31
C LEU A 101 12.71 -1.70 -15.00
N ARG A 102 13.30 -0.79 -14.27
CA ARG A 102 13.56 0.55 -14.82
C ARG A 102 14.28 0.50 -16.15
N ASP A 103 15.35 -0.27 -16.24
CA ASP A 103 16.13 -0.31 -17.46
C ASP A 103 15.38 -1.02 -18.58
N VAL A 104 14.67 -2.09 -18.23
CA VAL A 104 13.87 -2.82 -19.21
C VAL A 104 12.80 -1.92 -19.80
N LEU A 105 12.12 -1.18 -18.92
CA LEU A 105 11.03 -0.32 -19.39
C LEU A 105 11.53 0.80 -20.28
N ALA A 106 12.72 1.32 -19.96
CA ALA A 106 13.28 2.38 -20.76
C ALA A 106 13.56 1.92 -22.18
N ASP A 107 13.80 0.63 -22.39
CA ASP A 107 14.11 0.10 -23.71
C ASP A 107 12.88 -0.25 -24.51
N ILE A 108 11.69 -0.26 -23.91
CA ILE A 108 10.47 -0.61 -24.62
C ILE A 108 9.99 0.61 -25.38
N GLN A 109 9.83 0.44 -26.69
CA GLN A 109 9.36 1.52 -27.54
C GLN A 109 7.87 1.37 -27.75
N PRO A 110 7.09 2.45 -27.63
CA PRO A 110 5.67 2.36 -27.95
C PRO A 110 5.47 1.94 -29.38
N VAL A 111 4.43 1.13 -29.61
CA VAL A 111 4.19 0.60 -30.95
C VAL A 111 3.84 1.69 -31.93
N ALA A 112 3.20 2.73 -31.46
CA ALA A 112 2.84 3.81 -32.33
C ALA A 112 3.16 5.09 -31.64
N THR A 113 3.73 5.98 -32.38
CA THR A 113 3.89 7.28 -31.90
C THR A 113 2.60 7.96 -32.12
N LEU A 114 1.95 8.19 -31.06
CA LEU A 114 0.69 8.84 -31.20
C LEU A 114 0.91 10.24 -31.60
N ARG A 115 0.24 10.56 -32.53
CA ARG A 115 0.48 11.86 -32.97
C ARG A 115 -0.66 12.43 -33.47
#